data_f894739954b655d94834a73334c77b2d
#
_entry.id   f894739954b655d94834a73334c77b2d
#
_cell.length_a   1.000
_cell.length_b   1.000
_cell.length_c   1.000
_cell.angle_alpha   90.00
_cell.angle_beta   90.00
_cell.angle_gamma   90.00
#
_symmetry.space_group_name_H-M   'P 1'
#
loop_
_entity.id
_entity.type
_entity.pdbx_description
1 polymer ?
#
loop_
_entity_poly.entity_id
_entity_poly.type
_entity_poly.pdbx_seq_one_letter_code
_entity_poly.pdbx_strand_id
1 'polypeptide(L)'
;VGLPSPHSFSLKGFTVADNLPNVIENALLDALVGTTAYSMTGPVMLALMTANGNDASAGTEVTGGSYGRVSMSMTTASGGSITNSAELNFTGMPTATVVGVELYDSNGSPKRLAYGSLSVSKAVTSGDTLQFAASSVTLSLS
;
A
#
# COMPACT_ATOMS: atom_id res chain seq x y z
N VAL A 1 37.64 0.97 -6.46
CA VAL A 1 36.32 1.42 -6.85
C VAL A 1 35.33 0.97 -5.81
N GLY A 2 34.64 1.90 -5.17
CA GLY A 2 33.63 1.59 -4.15
C GLY A 2 32.38 0.98 -4.77
N LEU A 3 31.59 0.27 -3.96
CA LEU A 3 30.25 -0.16 -4.32
C LEU A 3 29.36 1.06 -4.56
N PRO A 4 28.44 1.04 -5.54
CA PRO A 4 27.51 2.12 -5.73
C PRO A 4 26.66 2.32 -4.47
N SER A 5 26.47 3.58 -4.07
CA SER A 5 25.60 3.91 -2.94
C SER A 5 24.16 3.48 -3.25
N PRO A 6 23.40 3.00 -2.25
CA PRO A 6 21.98 2.75 -2.40
C PRO A 6 21.25 3.99 -2.91
N HIS A 7 20.35 3.81 -3.88
CA HIS A 7 19.54 4.90 -4.38
C HIS A 7 18.27 5.07 -3.57
N SER A 8 17.83 6.32 -3.41
CA SER A 8 16.53 6.65 -2.85
C SER A 8 15.61 7.11 -3.97
N PHE A 9 14.41 6.51 -4.05
CA PHE A 9 13.40 6.84 -5.04
C PHE A 9 12.16 7.38 -4.34
N SER A 10 11.64 8.49 -4.83
CA SER A 10 10.39 9.07 -4.34
C SER A 10 9.29 8.89 -5.38
N LEU A 11 8.18 8.31 -4.96
CA LEU A 11 6.98 8.15 -5.78
C LEU A 11 5.94 9.19 -5.38
N LYS A 12 5.31 9.81 -6.39
CA LYS A 12 4.23 10.79 -6.23
C LYS A 12 3.03 10.37 -7.07
N GLY A 13 1.83 10.69 -6.58
CA GLY A 13 0.63 10.56 -7.38
C GLY A 13 0.13 9.13 -7.56
N PHE A 14 0.26 8.29 -6.53
CA PHE A 14 -0.40 6.98 -6.52
C PHE A 14 -1.83 7.13 -5.99
N THR A 15 -2.80 6.68 -6.77
CA THR A 15 -4.21 6.67 -6.39
C THR A 15 -4.73 5.24 -6.43
N VAL A 16 -5.29 4.78 -5.33
CA VAL A 16 -6.10 3.56 -5.26
C VAL A 16 -7.56 4.01 -5.40
N ALA A 17 -8.06 4.08 -6.64
CA ALA A 17 -9.45 4.40 -6.93
C ALA A 17 -10.19 3.10 -7.23
N ASP A 18 -11.34 2.89 -6.59
CA ASP A 18 -12.28 1.78 -6.82
C ASP A 18 -11.64 0.37 -6.77
N ASN A 19 -10.52 0.23 -6.08
CA ASN A 19 -9.79 -1.03 -5.96
C ASN A 19 -9.89 -1.58 -4.52
N LEU A 20 -11.11 -1.79 -4.06
CA LEU A 20 -11.39 -2.48 -2.81
C LEU A 20 -11.62 -3.97 -3.11
N PRO A 21 -11.04 -4.89 -2.33
CA PRO A 21 -11.40 -6.30 -2.43
C PRO A 21 -12.88 -6.52 -2.11
N ASN A 22 -13.55 -7.46 -2.76
CA ASN A 22 -14.95 -7.78 -2.52
C ASN A 22 -15.31 -7.93 -1.03
N VAL A 23 -14.40 -8.48 -0.22
CA VAL A 23 -14.61 -8.65 1.23
C VAL A 23 -14.75 -7.31 1.96
N ILE A 24 -14.04 -6.28 1.51
CA ILE A 24 -14.11 -4.94 2.09
C ILE A 24 -15.34 -4.20 1.56
N GLU A 25 -15.64 -4.32 0.27
CA GLU A 25 -16.86 -3.74 -0.32
C GLU A 25 -18.11 -4.22 0.40
N ASN A 26 -18.24 -5.52 0.60
CA ASN A 26 -19.35 -6.10 1.35
C ASN A 26 -19.42 -5.58 2.78
N ALA A 27 -18.27 -5.53 3.48
CA ALA A 27 -18.21 -5.06 4.86
C ALA A 27 -18.58 -3.56 4.98
N LEU A 28 -18.20 -2.73 4.01
CA LEU A 28 -18.58 -1.31 3.98
C LEU A 28 -20.08 -1.13 3.66
N LEU A 29 -20.65 -1.92 2.76
CA LEU A 29 -22.09 -1.91 2.48
C LEU A 29 -22.90 -2.32 3.70
N ASP A 30 -22.49 -3.37 4.40
CA ASP A 30 -23.12 -3.80 5.65
C ASP A 30 -23.05 -2.71 6.72
N ALA A 31 -21.92 -2.04 6.86
CA ALA A 31 -21.74 -0.93 7.79
C ALA A 31 -22.61 0.28 7.41
N LEU A 32 -22.72 0.59 6.12
CA LEU A 32 -23.51 1.71 5.61
C LEU A 32 -25.00 1.59 5.94
N VAL A 33 -25.53 0.37 5.86
CA VAL A 33 -26.96 0.12 6.16
C VAL A 33 -27.21 -0.35 7.60
N GLY A 34 -26.16 -0.41 8.42
CA GLY A 34 -26.26 -0.72 9.84
C GLY A 34 -26.49 -2.19 10.19
N THR A 35 -26.25 -3.11 9.24
CA THR A 35 -26.38 -4.55 9.51
C THR A 35 -25.22 -5.09 10.34
N THR A 36 -24.01 -4.63 10.07
CA THR A 36 -22.78 -5.02 10.79
C THR A 36 -21.81 -3.85 10.86
N ALA A 37 -21.30 -3.51 12.04
CA ALA A 37 -20.28 -2.48 12.18
C ALA A 37 -18.97 -2.93 11.53
N TYR A 38 -18.34 -2.05 10.75
CA TYR A 38 -17.00 -2.28 10.24
C TYR A 38 -15.97 -1.96 11.31
N SER A 39 -15.04 -2.86 11.52
CA SER A 39 -13.86 -2.62 12.37
C SER A 39 -12.59 -3.18 11.72
N MET A 40 -11.51 -2.46 11.87
CA MET A 40 -10.17 -2.91 11.48
C MET A 40 -9.21 -2.79 12.66
N THR A 41 -8.13 -3.54 12.61
CA THR A 41 -7.03 -3.42 13.58
C THR A 41 -5.94 -2.54 12.97
N GLY A 42 -5.73 -1.36 13.56
CA GLY A 42 -4.66 -0.44 13.13
C GLY A 42 -3.29 -0.79 13.72
N PRO A 43 -2.20 -0.24 13.19
CA PRO A 43 -2.17 0.70 12.07
C PRO A 43 -2.41 0.04 10.70
N VAL A 44 -2.75 0.86 9.68
CA VAL A 44 -2.73 0.42 8.28
C VAL A 44 -1.29 0.18 7.86
N MET A 45 -1.05 -0.90 7.12
CA MET A 45 0.26 -1.29 6.61
C MET A 45 0.26 -1.22 5.09
N LEU A 46 1.29 -0.60 4.52
CA LEU A 46 1.53 -0.59 3.08
C LEU A 46 2.48 -1.73 2.71
N ALA A 47 2.09 -2.51 1.72
CA ALA A 47 2.89 -3.59 1.12
C ALA A 47 3.20 -3.28 -0.35
N LEU A 48 4.37 -3.69 -0.81
CA LEU A 48 4.83 -3.51 -2.19
C LEU A 48 4.67 -4.81 -2.98
N MET A 49 4.19 -4.71 -4.22
CA MET A 49 3.88 -5.86 -5.05
C MET A 49 4.78 -5.95 -6.28
N THR A 50 5.27 -7.14 -6.57
CA THR A 50 5.97 -7.48 -7.82
C THR A 50 5.01 -7.97 -8.91
N ALA A 51 3.80 -8.35 -8.53
CA ALA A 51 2.68 -8.62 -9.43
C ALA A 51 1.39 -8.13 -8.76
N ASN A 52 0.55 -7.43 -9.51
CA ASN A 52 -0.70 -6.87 -8.98
C ASN A 52 -1.72 -7.96 -8.63
N GLY A 53 -2.46 -7.72 -7.55
CA GLY A 53 -3.65 -8.49 -7.19
C GLY A 53 -4.90 -8.02 -7.94
N ASN A 54 -6.02 -8.60 -7.57
CA ASN A 54 -7.37 -8.26 -8.06
C ASN A 54 -8.37 -8.37 -6.91
N ASP A 55 -9.66 -8.19 -7.16
CA ASP A 55 -10.71 -8.22 -6.14
C ASP A 55 -10.69 -9.49 -5.28
N ALA A 56 -10.44 -10.63 -5.90
CA ALA A 56 -10.52 -11.93 -5.25
C ALA A 56 -9.17 -12.42 -4.67
N SER A 57 -8.05 -11.94 -5.20
CA SER A 57 -6.72 -12.48 -4.90
C SER A 57 -5.70 -11.37 -4.63
N ALA A 58 -4.89 -11.56 -3.60
CA ALA A 58 -3.74 -10.70 -3.34
C ALA A 58 -2.69 -10.83 -4.45
N GLY A 59 -1.92 -9.77 -4.64
CA GLY A 59 -0.75 -9.77 -5.51
C GLY A 59 0.41 -10.58 -4.96
N THR A 60 1.52 -10.57 -5.68
CA THR A 60 2.77 -11.14 -5.19
C THR A 60 3.59 -10.07 -4.48
N GLU A 61 3.73 -10.20 -3.18
CA GLU A 61 4.47 -9.24 -2.36
C GLU A 61 5.98 -9.39 -2.56
N VAL A 62 6.70 -8.27 -2.47
CA VAL A 62 8.16 -8.24 -2.42
C VAL A 62 8.65 -9.08 -1.25
N THR A 63 9.72 -9.85 -1.46
CA THR A 63 10.37 -10.64 -0.42
C THR A 63 11.89 -10.53 -0.51
N GLY A 64 12.57 -10.63 0.61
CA GLY A 64 14.03 -10.58 0.71
C GLY A 64 14.60 -9.23 1.13
N GLY A 65 15.91 -9.16 1.27
CA GLY A 65 16.59 -8.00 1.84
C GLY A 65 16.11 -7.72 3.25
N SER A 66 15.96 -6.44 3.59
CA SER A 66 15.33 -5.97 4.83
C SER A 66 13.89 -5.49 4.60
N TYR A 67 13.27 -5.90 3.47
CA TYR A 67 11.91 -5.51 3.16
C TYR A 67 10.93 -5.99 4.25
N GLY A 68 10.04 -5.11 4.62
CA GLY A 68 8.87 -5.37 5.45
C GLY A 68 7.79 -4.34 5.16
N ARG A 69 6.55 -4.67 5.45
CA ARG A 69 5.44 -3.72 5.34
C ARG A 69 5.69 -2.53 6.26
N VAL A 70 5.35 -1.34 5.80
CA VAL A 70 5.54 -0.09 6.54
C VAL A 70 4.19 0.41 7.05
N SER A 71 4.13 0.78 8.34
CA SER A 71 2.92 1.38 8.91
C SER A 71 2.66 2.74 8.28
N MET A 72 1.41 3.01 7.98
CA MET A 72 0.97 4.21 7.28
C MET A 72 -0.08 4.95 8.09
N SER A 73 0.22 6.19 8.47
CA SER A 73 -0.77 7.09 9.05
C SER A 73 -1.55 7.77 7.93
N MET A 74 -2.87 7.81 8.09
CA MET A 74 -3.78 8.41 7.10
C MET A 74 -4.33 9.74 7.62
N THR A 75 -4.65 10.64 6.71
CA THR A 75 -5.42 11.85 7.01
C THR A 75 -6.87 11.49 7.37
N THR A 76 -7.65 12.46 7.82
CA THR A 76 -9.10 12.32 7.86
C THR A 76 -9.66 12.37 6.44
N ALA A 77 -10.70 11.58 6.16
CA ALA A 77 -11.34 11.57 4.86
C ALA A 77 -12.01 12.91 4.56
N SER A 78 -11.86 13.38 3.32
CA SER A 78 -12.51 14.59 2.81
C SER A 78 -12.81 14.43 1.33
N GLY A 79 -14.03 14.79 0.92
CA GLY A 79 -14.43 14.67 -0.48
C GLY A 79 -14.36 13.24 -1.05
N GLY A 80 -14.60 12.22 -0.21
CA GLY A 80 -14.51 10.82 -0.63
C GLY A 80 -13.08 10.29 -0.77
N SER A 81 -12.10 11.02 -0.27
CA SER A 81 -10.68 10.67 -0.42
C SER A 81 -9.92 10.75 0.90
N ILE A 82 -8.86 9.97 1.03
CA ILE A 82 -7.96 9.92 2.18
C ILE A 82 -6.53 9.67 1.68
N THR A 83 -5.53 10.29 2.30
CA THR A 83 -4.13 10.17 1.89
C THR A 83 -3.23 9.81 3.06
N ASN A 84 -2.00 9.34 2.76
CA ASN A 84 -0.98 9.19 3.79
C ASN A 84 -0.54 10.56 4.32
N SER A 85 -0.54 10.71 5.63
CA SER A 85 -0.19 11.98 6.30
C SER A 85 1.31 12.20 6.45
N ALA A 86 2.12 11.16 6.35
CA ALA A 86 3.56 11.20 6.51
C ALA A 86 4.27 10.42 5.39
N GLU A 87 5.54 10.68 5.23
CA GLU A 87 6.42 9.94 4.33
C GLU A 87 6.57 8.48 4.77
N LEU A 88 6.68 7.58 3.79
CA LEU A 88 6.89 6.14 3.99
C LEU A 88 8.21 5.74 3.34
N ASN A 89 9.04 5.02 4.08
CA ASN A 89 10.36 4.58 3.64
C ASN A 89 10.49 3.07 3.74
N PHE A 90 10.70 2.41 2.61
CA PHE A 90 11.05 0.99 2.52
C PHE A 90 12.56 0.90 2.31
N THR A 91 13.30 0.64 3.39
CA THR A 91 14.77 0.60 3.38
C THR A 91 15.30 -0.82 3.17
N GLY A 92 16.51 -0.91 2.61
CA GLY A 92 17.17 -2.20 2.40
C GLY A 92 16.40 -3.12 1.48
N MET A 93 15.85 -2.57 0.40
CA MET A 93 15.09 -3.31 -0.59
C MET A 93 15.91 -4.44 -1.21
N PRO A 94 15.30 -5.57 -1.57
CA PRO A 94 15.94 -6.53 -2.47
C PRO A 94 15.95 -6.00 -3.91
N THR A 95 16.69 -6.65 -4.79
CA THR A 95 16.54 -6.39 -6.23
C THR A 95 15.15 -6.87 -6.68
N ALA A 96 14.31 -5.96 -7.11
CA ALA A 96 12.92 -6.24 -7.52
C ALA A 96 12.38 -5.15 -8.44
N THR A 97 11.30 -5.45 -9.13
CA THR A 97 10.49 -4.43 -9.83
C THR A 97 9.15 -4.32 -9.13
N VAL A 98 8.89 -3.18 -8.52
CA VAL A 98 7.61 -2.89 -7.84
C VAL A 98 6.62 -2.37 -8.89
N VAL A 99 5.48 -3.03 -9.00
CA VAL A 99 4.43 -2.71 -9.99
C VAL A 99 3.15 -2.20 -9.34
N GLY A 100 2.98 -2.41 -8.04
CA GLY A 100 1.80 -1.99 -7.31
C GLY A 100 1.99 -2.02 -5.81
N VAL A 101 0.92 -1.69 -5.10
CA VAL A 101 0.86 -1.71 -3.65
C VAL A 101 -0.44 -2.32 -3.17
N GLU A 102 -0.44 -2.82 -1.96
CA GLU A 102 -1.64 -3.25 -1.24
C GLU A 102 -1.64 -2.70 0.18
N LEU A 103 -2.82 -2.36 0.68
CA LEU A 103 -3.04 -1.91 2.04
C LEU A 103 -3.59 -3.06 2.87
N TYR A 104 -3.06 -3.22 4.07
CA TYR A 104 -3.48 -4.24 5.02
C TYR A 104 -3.75 -3.63 6.39
N ASP A 105 -4.61 -4.27 7.18
CA ASP A 105 -4.68 -4.00 8.61
C ASP A 105 -3.53 -4.73 9.35
N SER A 106 -3.41 -4.49 10.66
CA SER A 106 -2.36 -5.08 11.52
C SER A 106 -2.86 -6.27 12.34
N ASN A 107 -3.93 -6.93 11.90
CA ASN A 107 -4.43 -8.11 12.57
C ASN A 107 -3.41 -9.27 12.44
N GLY A 108 -3.45 -10.23 13.37
CA GLY A 108 -2.65 -11.45 13.29
C GLY A 108 -2.87 -12.27 12.01
N SER A 109 -4.05 -12.15 11.40
CA SER A 109 -4.33 -12.57 10.02
C SER A 109 -4.73 -11.32 9.22
N PRO A 110 -3.78 -10.58 8.67
CA PRO A 110 -4.05 -9.27 8.08
C PRO A 110 -5.08 -9.32 6.95
N LYS A 111 -6.09 -8.46 7.03
CA LYS A 111 -7.07 -8.27 5.96
C LYS A 111 -6.51 -7.28 4.92
N ARG A 112 -6.61 -7.64 3.66
CA ARG A 112 -6.32 -6.72 2.57
C ARG A 112 -7.45 -5.70 2.46
N LEU A 113 -7.12 -4.43 2.63
CA LEU A 113 -8.06 -3.32 2.66
C LEU A 113 -8.26 -2.68 1.29
N ALA A 114 -7.19 -2.58 0.51
CA ALA A 114 -7.19 -1.99 -0.82
C ALA A 114 -5.99 -2.49 -1.62
N TYR A 115 -6.04 -2.35 -2.93
CA TYR A 115 -4.94 -2.69 -3.83
C TYR A 115 -4.88 -1.70 -4.99
N GLY A 116 -3.74 -1.60 -5.64
CA GLY A 116 -3.60 -0.74 -6.80
C GLY A 116 -2.25 -0.84 -7.48
N SER A 117 -2.25 -0.49 -8.77
CA SER A 117 -1.05 -0.47 -9.59
C SER A 117 -0.34 0.87 -9.48
N LEU A 118 0.98 0.86 -9.53
CA LEU A 118 1.74 2.08 -9.78
C LEU A 118 1.50 2.54 -11.22
N SER A 119 1.43 3.85 -11.43
CA SER A 119 1.34 4.43 -12.79
C SER A 119 2.57 4.09 -13.63
N VAL A 120 3.72 3.96 -12.98
CA VAL A 120 4.99 3.53 -13.57
C VAL A 120 5.66 2.55 -12.62
N SER A 121 6.00 1.36 -13.11
CA SER A 121 6.73 0.38 -12.31
C SER A 121 8.11 0.92 -11.91
N LYS A 122 8.59 0.49 -10.73
CA LYS A 122 9.86 0.96 -10.18
C LYS A 122 10.81 -0.21 -9.97
N ALA A 123 11.89 -0.24 -10.73
CA ALA A 123 13.00 -1.15 -10.47
C ALA A 123 13.85 -0.62 -9.31
N VAL A 124 14.17 -1.49 -8.37
CA VAL A 124 15.07 -1.23 -7.24
C VAL A 124 16.14 -2.31 -7.19
N THR A 125 17.29 -1.96 -6.65
CA THR A 125 18.41 -2.88 -6.45
C THR A 125 18.63 -3.14 -4.96
N SER A 126 19.41 -4.18 -4.65
CA SER A 126 19.69 -4.55 -3.26
C SER A 126 20.29 -3.37 -2.48
N GLY A 127 19.68 -3.07 -1.33
CA GLY A 127 20.08 -1.98 -0.44
C GLY A 127 19.40 -0.63 -0.71
N ASP A 128 18.66 -0.49 -1.81
CA ASP A 128 17.96 0.74 -2.13
C ASP A 128 16.87 1.08 -1.08
N THR A 129 16.49 2.34 -1.06
CA THR A 129 15.31 2.82 -0.35
C THR A 129 14.24 3.29 -1.33
N LEU A 130 13.04 2.74 -1.22
CA LEU A 130 11.87 3.22 -1.96
C LEU A 130 11.02 4.08 -1.03
N GLN A 131 10.73 5.30 -1.46
CA GLN A 131 10.05 6.31 -0.67
C GLN A 131 8.73 6.73 -1.30
N PHE A 132 7.70 6.87 -0.49
CA PHE A 132 6.45 7.54 -0.82
C PHE A 132 6.36 8.82 -0.01
N ALA A 133 6.29 9.97 -0.68
CA ALA A 133 6.12 11.25 0.00
C ALA A 133 4.77 11.32 0.72
N ALA A 134 4.63 12.23 1.69
CA ALA A 134 3.34 12.55 2.26
C ALA A 134 2.34 12.95 1.15
N SER A 135 1.09 12.55 1.29
CA SER A 135 -0.01 12.78 0.33
C SER A 135 0.22 12.16 -1.07
N SER A 136 1.09 11.15 -1.19
CA SER A 136 1.35 10.47 -2.46
C SER A 136 0.56 9.18 -2.63
N VAL A 137 0.10 8.58 -1.54
CA VAL A 137 -0.78 7.39 -1.54
C VAL A 137 -2.20 7.85 -1.24
N THR A 138 -3.07 7.75 -2.22
CA THR A 138 -4.47 8.21 -2.10
C THR A 138 -5.41 7.02 -2.25
N LEU A 139 -6.36 6.89 -1.34
CA LEU A 139 -7.51 5.99 -1.45
C LEU A 139 -8.75 6.84 -1.61
N SER A 140 -9.54 6.58 -2.64
CA SER A 140 -10.77 7.31 -2.91
C SER A 140 -11.92 6.36 -3.23
N LEU A 141 -13.12 6.79 -2.83
CA LEU A 141 -14.40 6.18 -3.20
C LEU A 141 -15.17 7.19 -4.05
N SER A 142 -15.63 6.75 -5.20
CA SER A 142 -16.38 7.60 -6.16
C SER A 142 -17.69 6.94 -6.58
#